data_df0a9111b8dfec22bd22cb41e29b006a
#
_entry.id   df0a9111b8dfec22bd22cb41e29b006a
#
_cell.length_a   1.000
_cell.length_b   1.000
_cell.length_c   1.000
_cell.angle_alpha   90.00
_cell.angle_beta   90.00
_cell.angle_gamma   90.00
#
_symmetry.space_group_name_H-M   'P 1'
#
loop_
_entity.id
_entity.type
_entity.pdbx_description
1 polymer ?
#
loop_
_entity_poly.entity_id
_entity_poly.type
_entity_poly.pdbx_seq_one_letter_code
_entity_poly.pdbx_strand_id
1 'polypeptide(L)'
;MSIRFTFAAAMAGVMAFAVPVAKADEFINILTGGTSGVYYPMGVALSEIYGQNIEGARTQVQATKASVENLNLLQQGKGELGFALGDSVKYAWEGDAEAGFKAPLTKLRAIAAIYPNYIQIAALKEAGVTTVADLKGKSLSVGAPKSGTELNARAILGGAGLSYEDLAKVEYLPFAESVELMKNRQLEATLQSSGLGNAAIKDLASSQDISIVAVPADVVEKIGAPYIAGVIPAGTYQGQYADVPTAAVINFLVTHEGVSDETAYQMTKLIFDNLDKLKAAHSAAAGIVLENAPKDSPIPLHPGAERFYKEKGLL
;
A
#
# COMPACT_ATOMS: atom_id res chain seq x y z
N MET A 1 32.96 -87.01 22.26
CA MET A 1 33.59 -85.67 22.49
C MET A 1 32.84 -84.69 21.62
N SER A 2 31.79 -84.07 22.21
CA SER A 2 30.81 -83.19 21.47
C SER A 2 31.13 -81.76 21.75
N ILE A 3 31.50 -81.03 20.74
CA ILE A 3 31.77 -79.58 20.81
C ILE A 3 30.45 -78.83 20.53
N ARG A 4 29.96 -78.09 21.54
CA ARG A 4 28.79 -77.19 21.37
C ARG A 4 29.28 -75.81 20.98
N PHE A 5 28.87 -75.36 19.81
CA PHE A 5 29.03 -73.96 19.37
C PHE A 5 27.88 -73.12 19.90
N THR A 6 28.19 -72.13 20.70
CA THR A 6 27.21 -71.11 21.17
C THR A 6 27.28 -69.91 20.22
N PHE A 7 26.18 -69.64 19.48
CA PHE A 7 26.01 -68.45 18.68
C PHE A 7 25.54 -67.29 19.59
N ALA A 8 26.38 -66.26 19.72
CA ALA A 8 25.98 -64.98 20.33
C ALA A 8 25.41 -64.07 19.23
N ALA A 9 24.13 -63.76 19.34
CA ALA A 9 23.46 -62.78 18.47
C ALA A 9 23.74 -61.37 18.98
N ALA A 10 24.51 -60.59 18.24
CA ALA A 10 24.73 -59.16 18.51
C ALA A 10 23.54 -58.37 17.93
N MET A 11 22.68 -57.80 18.78
CA MET A 11 21.69 -56.83 18.41
C MET A 11 22.39 -55.48 18.15
N ALA A 12 22.56 -55.06 16.91
CA ALA A 12 22.97 -53.72 16.53
C ALA A 12 21.74 -52.77 16.62
N GLY A 13 21.67 -51.96 17.68
CA GLY A 13 20.68 -50.91 17.82
C GLY A 13 20.97 -49.80 16.78
N VAL A 14 20.09 -49.62 15.82
CA VAL A 14 20.13 -48.47 14.93
C VAL A 14 19.62 -47.26 15.70
N MET A 15 20.51 -46.41 16.18
CA MET A 15 20.16 -45.06 16.63
C MET A 15 19.82 -44.20 15.40
N ALA A 16 18.54 -43.96 15.16
CA ALA A 16 18.09 -42.96 14.20
C ALA A 16 18.43 -41.57 14.77
N PHE A 17 19.49 -40.98 14.27
CA PHE A 17 19.76 -39.56 14.50
C PHE A 17 18.69 -38.77 13.70
N ALA A 18 17.73 -38.15 14.39
CA ALA A 18 16.88 -37.13 13.82
C ALA A 18 17.79 -35.96 13.43
N VAL A 19 18.12 -35.83 12.16
CA VAL A 19 18.78 -34.65 11.62
C VAL A 19 17.77 -33.51 11.73
N PRO A 20 18.07 -32.41 12.45
CA PRO A 20 17.18 -31.27 12.44
C PRO A 20 17.08 -30.77 11.01
N VAL A 21 15.86 -30.80 10.44
CA VAL A 21 15.57 -30.18 9.15
C VAL A 21 15.78 -28.69 9.36
N ALA A 22 16.88 -28.16 8.84
CA ALA A 22 17.09 -26.72 8.81
C ALA A 22 15.88 -26.10 8.08
N LYS A 23 15.07 -25.33 8.79
CA LYS A 23 13.98 -24.55 8.21
C LYS A 23 14.63 -23.60 7.22
N ALA A 24 14.18 -23.60 5.99
CA ALA A 24 14.69 -22.68 4.97
C ALA A 24 14.46 -21.25 5.43
N ASP A 25 15.46 -20.37 5.24
CA ASP A 25 15.32 -18.94 5.47
C ASP A 25 14.11 -18.42 4.70
N GLU A 26 13.20 -17.76 5.39
CA GLU A 26 12.01 -17.17 4.77
C GLU A 26 12.30 -15.72 4.40
N PHE A 27 12.39 -15.42 3.12
CA PHE A 27 12.65 -14.07 2.65
C PHE A 27 11.33 -13.32 2.48
N ILE A 28 11.22 -12.14 3.11
CA ILE A 28 10.03 -11.29 3.02
C ILE A 28 10.46 -9.89 2.53
N ASN A 29 10.33 -9.66 1.24
CA ASN A 29 10.52 -8.35 0.61
C ASN A 29 9.20 -7.58 0.61
N ILE A 30 9.17 -6.43 1.28
CA ILE A 30 8.00 -5.56 1.44
C ILE A 30 8.09 -4.41 0.43
N LEU A 31 7.19 -4.43 -0.55
CA LEU A 31 7.10 -3.43 -1.61
C LEU A 31 6.26 -2.23 -1.12
N THR A 32 6.84 -1.04 -1.17
CA THR A 32 6.23 0.16 -0.58
C THR A 32 5.88 1.21 -1.65
N GLY A 33 6.34 2.43 -1.49
CA GLY A 33 6.27 3.55 -2.39
C GLY A 33 7.47 4.45 -2.15
N GLY A 34 7.41 5.70 -2.58
CA GLY A 34 8.45 6.70 -2.28
C GLY A 34 8.58 6.94 -0.77
N THR A 35 9.78 7.29 -0.33
CA THR A 35 10.14 7.42 1.10
C THR A 35 9.42 8.55 1.82
N SER A 36 8.88 9.54 1.11
CA SER A 36 8.10 10.65 1.66
C SER A 36 6.60 10.36 1.83
N GLY A 37 6.13 9.18 1.36
CA GLY A 37 4.75 8.72 1.53
C GLY A 37 4.59 7.86 2.79
N VAL A 38 3.35 7.37 3.01
CA VAL A 38 2.98 6.56 4.19
C VAL A 38 3.43 5.10 4.09
N TYR A 39 3.47 4.52 2.88
CA TYR A 39 3.82 3.11 2.70
C TYR A 39 5.21 2.76 3.21
N TYR A 40 6.19 3.63 3.00
CA TYR A 40 7.58 3.35 3.37
C TYR A 40 7.79 3.20 4.89
N PRO A 41 7.42 4.17 5.75
CA PRO A 41 7.55 4.00 7.20
C PRO A 41 6.72 2.83 7.74
N MET A 42 5.54 2.57 7.17
CA MET A 42 4.74 1.40 7.53
C MET A 42 5.43 0.09 7.14
N GLY A 43 6.05 0.04 5.95
CA GLY A 43 6.82 -1.11 5.49
C GLY A 43 8.03 -1.38 6.38
N VAL A 44 8.73 -0.34 6.84
CA VAL A 44 9.85 -0.46 7.81
C VAL A 44 9.35 -1.07 9.12
N ALA A 45 8.23 -0.59 9.67
CA ALA A 45 7.66 -1.13 10.89
C ALA A 45 7.23 -2.61 10.73
N LEU A 46 6.60 -2.97 9.60
CA LEU A 46 6.25 -4.37 9.30
C LEU A 46 7.50 -5.25 9.15
N SER A 47 8.54 -4.75 8.50
CA SER A 47 9.82 -5.45 8.34
C SER A 47 10.44 -5.79 9.70
N GLU A 48 10.46 -4.84 10.63
CA GLU A 48 10.95 -5.06 11.99
C GLU A 48 10.07 -6.06 12.76
N ILE A 49 8.73 -5.93 12.65
CA ILE A 49 7.78 -6.83 13.29
C ILE A 49 7.98 -8.27 12.80
N TYR A 50 8.05 -8.48 11.50
CA TYR A 50 8.20 -9.82 10.92
C TYR A 50 9.58 -10.42 11.20
N GLY A 51 10.65 -9.64 11.08
CA GLY A 51 12.00 -10.10 11.36
C GLY A 51 12.23 -10.50 12.83
N GLN A 52 11.46 -9.91 13.77
CA GLN A 52 11.53 -10.24 15.20
C GLN A 52 10.65 -11.43 15.60
N ASN A 53 9.56 -11.71 14.85
CA ASN A 53 8.52 -12.63 15.32
C ASN A 53 8.28 -13.84 14.40
N ILE A 54 8.78 -13.83 13.16
CA ILE A 54 8.72 -14.98 12.26
C ILE A 54 10.08 -15.68 12.27
N GLU A 55 10.12 -16.92 12.73
CA GLU A 55 11.35 -17.69 12.82
C GLU A 55 12.00 -17.90 11.45
N GLY A 56 13.28 -17.55 11.32
CA GLY A 56 14.05 -17.65 10.07
C GLY A 56 13.75 -16.55 9.06
N ALA A 57 12.88 -15.57 9.38
CA ALA A 57 12.56 -14.50 8.46
C ALA A 57 13.74 -13.56 8.23
N ARG A 58 14.03 -13.31 6.94
CA ARG A 58 14.92 -12.25 6.47
C ARG A 58 14.07 -11.21 5.74
N THR A 59 13.95 -10.04 6.31
CA THR A 59 13.07 -9.00 5.81
C THR A 59 13.84 -7.91 5.06
N GLN A 60 13.22 -7.36 4.02
CA GLN A 60 13.71 -6.22 3.25
C GLN A 60 12.56 -5.27 2.96
N VAL A 61 12.86 -3.97 2.92
CA VAL A 61 11.90 -2.94 2.48
C VAL A 61 12.40 -2.34 1.18
N GLN A 62 11.55 -2.38 0.17
CA GLN A 62 11.85 -1.84 -1.15
C GLN A 62 10.99 -0.61 -1.44
N ALA A 63 11.64 0.53 -1.66
CA ALA A 63 10.97 1.70 -2.22
C ALA A 63 10.67 1.46 -3.71
N THR A 64 9.45 1.76 -4.12
CA THR A 64 8.95 1.56 -5.49
C THR A 64 8.16 2.79 -5.95
N LYS A 65 7.54 2.69 -7.12
CA LYS A 65 6.54 3.65 -7.60
C LYS A 65 5.13 3.39 -7.06
N ALA A 66 4.99 2.52 -6.05
CA ALA A 66 3.75 2.10 -5.39
C ALA A 66 2.84 1.19 -6.26
N SER A 67 1.51 1.32 -6.15
CA SER A 67 0.50 0.31 -6.42
C SER A 67 0.70 -0.51 -7.70
N VAL A 68 0.77 0.13 -8.87
CA VAL A 68 0.86 -0.61 -10.15
C VAL A 68 2.16 -1.38 -10.27
N GLU A 69 3.28 -0.78 -9.85
CA GLU A 69 4.57 -1.47 -9.84
C GLU A 69 4.58 -2.62 -8.84
N ASN A 70 4.07 -2.40 -7.62
CA ASN A 70 4.00 -3.43 -6.58
C ASN A 70 3.20 -4.65 -7.03
N LEU A 71 2.01 -4.44 -7.57
CA LEU A 71 1.15 -5.54 -8.05
C LEU A 71 1.79 -6.33 -9.18
N ASN A 72 2.47 -5.66 -10.12
CA ASN A 72 3.22 -6.33 -11.17
C ASN A 72 4.44 -7.13 -10.63
N LEU A 73 5.13 -6.62 -9.60
CA LEU A 73 6.23 -7.33 -8.95
C LEU A 73 5.73 -8.55 -8.15
N LEU A 74 4.64 -8.40 -7.39
CA LEU A 74 3.99 -9.51 -6.67
C LEU A 74 3.55 -10.63 -7.62
N GLN A 75 2.93 -10.30 -8.76
CA GLN A 75 2.55 -11.29 -9.77
C GLN A 75 3.75 -12.10 -10.29
N GLN A 76 4.95 -11.50 -10.29
CA GLN A 76 6.20 -12.12 -10.74
C GLN A 76 6.93 -12.84 -9.60
N GLY A 77 6.43 -12.82 -8.37
CA GLY A 77 7.12 -13.36 -7.20
C GLY A 77 8.40 -12.59 -6.84
N LYS A 78 8.42 -11.27 -7.08
CA LYS A 78 9.56 -10.38 -6.77
C LYS A 78 9.34 -9.55 -5.50
N GLY A 79 8.46 -10.01 -4.66
CA GLY A 79 8.14 -9.47 -3.34
C GLY A 79 7.07 -10.34 -2.71
N GLU A 80 7.07 -10.46 -1.39
CA GLU A 80 6.16 -11.32 -0.63
C GLU A 80 4.99 -10.53 -0.07
N LEU A 81 5.15 -9.20 0.10
CA LEU A 81 4.10 -8.30 0.57
C LEU A 81 4.21 -6.97 -0.15
N GLY A 82 3.09 -6.35 -0.49
CA GLY A 82 3.09 -5.03 -1.11
C GLY A 82 1.87 -4.20 -0.70
N PHE A 83 2.06 -2.90 -0.65
CA PHE A 83 0.98 -1.93 -0.45
C PHE A 83 0.36 -1.58 -1.81
N ALA A 84 -0.96 -1.55 -1.88
CA ALA A 84 -1.67 -1.09 -3.07
C ALA A 84 -3.02 -0.46 -2.74
N LEU A 85 -3.45 0.48 -3.57
CA LEU A 85 -4.78 1.07 -3.56
C LEU A 85 -5.82 0.07 -4.09
N GLY A 86 -7.02 0.07 -3.54
CA GLY A 86 -8.07 -0.88 -3.88
C GLY A 86 -8.53 -0.82 -5.33
N ASP A 87 -8.56 0.38 -5.94
CA ASP A 87 -8.82 0.56 -7.36
C ASP A 87 -7.74 -0.10 -8.23
N SER A 88 -6.47 0.13 -7.89
CA SER A 88 -5.33 -0.50 -8.57
C SER A 88 -5.34 -2.03 -8.44
N VAL A 89 -5.75 -2.56 -7.26
CA VAL A 89 -5.91 -4.01 -7.04
C VAL A 89 -7.01 -4.57 -7.94
N LYS A 90 -8.14 -3.87 -8.06
CA LYS A 90 -9.23 -4.24 -8.97
C LYS A 90 -8.76 -4.26 -10.43
N TYR A 91 -8.15 -3.19 -10.91
CA TYR A 91 -7.64 -3.10 -12.28
C TYR A 91 -6.59 -4.17 -12.59
N ALA A 92 -5.73 -4.49 -11.61
CA ALA A 92 -4.75 -5.56 -11.75
C ALA A 92 -5.42 -6.94 -11.90
N TRP A 93 -6.44 -7.21 -11.11
CA TRP A 93 -7.20 -8.46 -11.18
C TRP A 93 -7.95 -8.63 -12.49
N GLU A 94 -8.51 -7.55 -13.01
CA GLU A 94 -9.24 -7.51 -14.28
C GLU A 94 -8.31 -7.47 -15.50
N GLY A 95 -7.05 -7.09 -15.34
CA GLY A 95 -6.08 -6.96 -16.43
C GLY A 95 -6.28 -5.74 -17.27
N ASP A 96 -6.62 -4.61 -16.65
CA ASP A 96 -6.85 -3.32 -17.32
C ASP A 96 -5.54 -2.78 -17.92
N ALA A 97 -5.47 -2.76 -19.25
CA ALA A 97 -4.29 -2.32 -19.99
C ALA A 97 -4.03 -0.81 -19.83
N GLU A 98 -5.07 0.01 -19.70
CA GLU A 98 -4.96 1.47 -19.53
C GLU A 98 -4.41 1.81 -18.15
N ALA A 99 -4.76 1.00 -17.14
CA ALA A 99 -4.19 1.08 -15.81
C ALA A 99 -2.75 0.51 -15.70
N GLY A 100 -2.20 -0.06 -16.78
CA GLY A 100 -0.84 -0.59 -16.85
C GLY A 100 -0.70 -2.09 -16.59
N PHE A 101 -1.79 -2.84 -16.67
CA PHE A 101 -1.83 -4.29 -16.51
C PHE A 101 -2.14 -4.99 -17.84
N LYS A 102 -1.13 -5.65 -18.42
CA LYS A 102 -1.24 -6.27 -19.76
C LYS A 102 -2.16 -7.50 -19.81
N ALA A 103 -2.47 -8.08 -18.66
CA ALA A 103 -3.32 -9.24 -18.48
C ALA A 103 -3.76 -9.32 -17.02
N PRO A 104 -4.83 -10.08 -16.69
CA PRO A 104 -5.26 -10.33 -15.32
C PRO A 104 -4.13 -10.89 -14.44
N LEU A 105 -3.91 -10.29 -13.27
CA LEU A 105 -2.89 -10.70 -12.32
C LEU A 105 -3.48 -11.69 -11.30
N THR A 106 -3.74 -12.92 -11.73
CA THR A 106 -4.53 -13.91 -10.99
C THR A 106 -3.80 -14.59 -9.83
N LYS A 107 -2.48 -14.40 -9.69
CA LYS A 107 -1.71 -14.91 -8.55
C LYS A 107 -1.83 -14.05 -7.30
N LEU A 108 -2.33 -12.83 -7.42
CA LEU A 108 -2.47 -11.91 -6.30
C LEU A 108 -3.46 -12.45 -5.26
N ARG A 109 -3.15 -12.21 -3.98
CA ARG A 109 -4.00 -12.54 -2.84
C ARG A 109 -4.00 -11.39 -1.83
N ALA A 110 -5.15 -11.07 -1.25
CA ALA A 110 -5.22 -10.03 -0.22
C ALA A 110 -4.80 -10.59 1.14
N ILE A 111 -4.09 -9.75 1.90
CA ILE A 111 -3.79 -9.98 3.31
C ILE A 111 -4.79 -9.22 4.19
N ALA A 112 -4.94 -7.92 3.97
CA ALA A 112 -5.81 -7.06 4.77
C ALA A 112 -6.19 -5.79 4.02
N ALA A 113 -7.42 -5.33 4.16
CA ALA A 113 -7.74 -3.92 4.03
C ALA A 113 -7.15 -3.18 5.23
N ILE A 114 -6.52 -2.03 4.99
CA ILE A 114 -5.80 -1.31 6.05
C ILE A 114 -6.44 0.05 6.32
N TYR A 115 -5.88 1.13 5.90
CA TYR A 115 -6.39 2.48 6.14
C TYR A 115 -6.83 3.17 4.84
N PRO A 116 -7.75 4.15 4.88
CA PRO A 116 -8.11 4.90 3.70
C PRO A 116 -6.97 5.81 3.25
N ASN A 117 -6.67 5.82 1.96
CA ASN A 117 -5.93 6.89 1.31
C ASN A 117 -6.89 8.00 0.91
N TYR A 118 -6.46 9.22 1.12
CA TYR A 118 -7.18 10.42 0.69
C TYR A 118 -6.50 11.03 -0.53
N ILE A 119 -7.29 11.53 -1.45
CA ILE A 119 -6.79 12.33 -2.56
C ILE A 119 -6.48 13.73 -2.04
N GLN A 120 -5.22 14.06 -1.96
CA GLN A 120 -4.75 15.31 -1.38
C GLN A 120 -4.10 16.14 -2.49
N ILE A 121 -4.80 17.16 -2.94
CA ILE A 121 -4.30 18.08 -3.95
C ILE A 121 -3.83 19.34 -3.20
N ALA A 122 -2.53 19.62 -3.28
CA ALA A 122 -1.96 20.85 -2.76
C ALA A 122 -1.59 21.77 -3.92
N ALA A 123 -2.00 23.03 -3.86
CA ALA A 123 -1.65 24.04 -4.83
C ALA A 123 -0.98 25.24 -4.16
N LEU A 124 -0.05 25.90 -4.83
CA LEU A 124 0.47 27.18 -4.38
C LEU A 124 -0.69 28.19 -4.30
N LYS A 125 -0.78 28.93 -3.22
CA LYS A 125 -1.91 29.84 -2.99
C LYS A 125 -2.04 30.89 -4.11
N GLU A 126 -0.94 31.33 -4.67
CA GLU A 126 -0.89 32.28 -5.78
C GLU A 126 -1.45 31.68 -7.10
N ALA A 127 -1.56 30.36 -7.23
CA ALA A 127 -2.18 29.72 -8.38
C ALA A 127 -3.72 29.88 -8.41
N GLY A 128 -4.34 30.25 -7.27
CA GLY A 128 -5.77 30.50 -7.17
C GLY A 128 -6.66 29.26 -7.31
N VAL A 129 -6.11 28.06 -7.09
CA VAL A 129 -6.83 26.78 -7.18
C VAL A 129 -7.47 26.45 -5.84
N THR A 130 -8.78 26.30 -5.82
CA THR A 130 -9.58 25.97 -4.63
C THR A 130 -10.37 24.67 -4.77
N THR A 131 -10.76 24.35 -5.99
CA THR A 131 -11.46 23.10 -6.35
C THR A 131 -10.75 22.40 -7.48
N VAL A 132 -11.03 21.11 -7.67
CA VAL A 132 -10.43 20.33 -8.76
C VAL A 132 -10.72 20.92 -10.15
N ALA A 133 -11.83 21.61 -10.33
CA ALA A 133 -12.19 22.27 -11.60
C ALA A 133 -11.24 23.43 -11.96
N ASP A 134 -10.66 24.10 -10.95
CA ASP A 134 -9.72 25.22 -11.14
C ASP A 134 -8.34 24.75 -11.64
N LEU A 135 -8.10 23.44 -11.71
CA LEU A 135 -6.87 22.88 -12.28
C LEU A 135 -6.76 23.05 -13.80
N LYS A 136 -7.86 23.42 -14.47
CA LYS A 136 -7.81 23.71 -15.92
C LYS A 136 -6.81 24.81 -16.23
N GLY A 137 -5.88 24.52 -17.16
CA GLY A 137 -4.82 25.44 -17.55
C GLY A 137 -3.69 25.58 -16.53
N LYS A 138 -3.63 24.72 -15.49
CA LYS A 138 -2.59 24.70 -14.47
C LYS A 138 -1.56 23.59 -14.72
N SER A 139 -0.35 23.76 -14.17
CA SER A 139 0.64 22.71 -14.11
C SER A 139 0.38 21.80 -12.89
N LEU A 140 0.29 20.49 -13.13
CA LEU A 140 -0.03 19.50 -12.10
C LEU A 140 0.94 18.32 -12.13
N SER A 141 1.49 17.95 -10.97
CA SER A 141 2.10 16.63 -10.80
C SER A 141 1.02 15.61 -10.40
N VAL A 142 0.92 14.56 -11.20
CA VAL A 142 -0.12 13.51 -11.09
C VAL A 142 0.38 12.25 -10.40
N GLY A 143 1.59 12.28 -9.82
CA GLY A 143 2.25 11.13 -9.21
C GLY A 143 3.23 10.43 -10.14
N ALA A 144 4.04 9.51 -9.60
CA ALA A 144 5.04 8.80 -10.37
C ALA A 144 4.41 7.91 -11.46
N PRO A 145 5.10 7.69 -12.58
CA PRO A 145 4.63 6.74 -13.60
C PRO A 145 4.44 5.35 -12.98
N LYS A 146 3.35 4.65 -13.32
CA LYS A 146 3.00 3.33 -12.75
C LYS A 146 2.73 3.36 -11.24
N SER A 147 2.23 4.47 -10.74
CA SER A 147 1.71 4.59 -9.37
C SER A 147 0.18 4.54 -9.35
N GLY A 148 -0.39 4.13 -8.22
CA GLY A 148 -1.84 4.27 -8.01
C GLY A 148 -2.27 5.74 -7.92
N THR A 149 -1.38 6.65 -7.49
CA THR A 149 -1.65 8.09 -7.48
C THR A 149 -1.94 8.61 -8.88
N GLU A 150 -1.22 8.15 -9.88
CA GLU A 150 -1.43 8.57 -11.29
C GLU A 150 -2.80 8.08 -11.80
N LEU A 151 -3.20 6.84 -11.44
CA LEU A 151 -4.55 6.33 -11.76
C LEU A 151 -5.64 7.15 -11.05
N ASN A 152 -5.43 7.48 -9.79
CA ASN A 152 -6.35 8.36 -9.06
C ASN A 152 -6.46 9.75 -9.70
N ALA A 153 -5.35 10.32 -10.19
CA ALA A 153 -5.38 11.62 -10.86
C ALA A 153 -6.25 11.59 -12.11
N ARG A 154 -6.17 10.54 -12.93
CA ARG A 154 -7.07 10.35 -14.09
C ARG A 154 -8.53 10.28 -13.65
N ALA A 155 -8.83 9.47 -12.63
CA ALA A 155 -10.19 9.30 -12.14
C ALA A 155 -10.78 10.62 -11.60
N ILE A 156 -10.01 11.35 -10.79
CA ILE A 156 -10.45 12.62 -10.19
C ILE A 156 -10.66 13.70 -11.25
N LEU A 157 -9.73 13.86 -12.18
CA LEU A 157 -9.87 14.82 -13.27
C LEU A 157 -11.08 14.45 -14.16
N GLY A 158 -11.20 13.16 -14.53
CA GLY A 158 -12.35 12.69 -15.33
C GLY A 158 -13.69 12.93 -14.64
N GLY A 159 -13.82 12.66 -13.35
CA GLY A 159 -15.00 12.97 -12.55
C GLY A 159 -15.34 14.47 -12.51
N ALA A 160 -14.34 15.33 -12.57
CA ALA A 160 -14.49 16.78 -12.68
C ALA A 160 -14.70 17.27 -14.14
N GLY A 161 -14.76 16.36 -15.12
CA GLY A 161 -14.91 16.72 -16.53
C GLY A 161 -13.63 17.27 -17.18
N LEU A 162 -12.47 16.96 -16.59
CA LEU A 162 -11.15 17.34 -17.09
C LEU A 162 -10.36 16.13 -17.55
N SER A 163 -9.38 16.37 -18.42
CA SER A 163 -8.37 15.41 -18.83
C SER A 163 -6.97 16.01 -18.68
N TYR A 164 -5.93 15.25 -18.96
CA TYR A 164 -4.57 15.79 -19.00
C TYR A 164 -4.36 16.85 -20.09
N GLU A 165 -5.17 16.83 -21.15
CA GLU A 165 -5.14 17.82 -22.23
C GLU A 165 -5.65 19.20 -21.78
N ASP A 166 -6.45 19.26 -20.70
CA ASP A 166 -6.95 20.50 -20.11
C ASP A 166 -5.92 21.19 -19.20
N LEU A 167 -4.82 20.52 -18.87
CA LEU A 167 -3.75 21.06 -18.04
C LEU A 167 -2.71 21.80 -18.87
N ALA A 168 -2.11 22.86 -18.32
CA ALA A 168 -0.99 23.54 -18.99
C ALA A 168 0.26 22.66 -19.08
N LYS A 169 0.48 21.82 -18.05
CA LYS A 169 1.60 20.88 -17.98
C LYS A 169 1.27 19.73 -17.05
N VAL A 170 1.61 18.52 -17.46
CA VAL A 170 1.51 17.31 -16.63
C VAL A 170 2.91 16.84 -16.26
N GLU A 171 3.17 16.67 -14.97
CA GLU A 171 4.40 16.09 -14.44
C GLU A 171 4.13 14.74 -13.80
N TYR A 172 4.99 13.76 -14.09
CA TYR A 172 4.89 12.40 -13.56
C TYR A 172 6.03 12.17 -12.55
N LEU A 173 5.86 12.69 -11.33
CA LEU A 173 6.92 12.74 -10.32
C LEU A 173 6.54 12.06 -9.01
N PRO A 174 7.51 11.47 -8.30
CA PRO A 174 7.37 11.15 -6.89
C PRO A 174 7.01 12.38 -6.05
N PHE A 175 6.40 12.17 -4.87
CA PHE A 175 5.89 13.24 -4.02
C PHE A 175 6.95 14.28 -3.63
N ALA A 176 8.16 13.84 -3.23
CA ALA A 176 9.22 14.74 -2.84
C ALA A 176 9.69 15.62 -4.01
N GLU A 177 9.85 15.04 -5.21
CA GLU A 177 10.29 15.77 -6.40
C GLU A 177 9.23 16.81 -6.83
N SER A 178 7.94 16.46 -6.73
CA SER A 178 6.84 17.39 -6.98
C SER A 178 6.92 18.60 -6.04
N VAL A 179 7.16 18.34 -4.75
CA VAL A 179 7.29 19.38 -3.72
C VAL A 179 8.48 20.29 -4.01
N GLU A 180 9.63 19.75 -4.41
CA GLU A 180 10.80 20.56 -4.77
C GLU A 180 10.51 21.48 -5.98
N LEU A 181 9.80 20.99 -7.00
CA LEU A 181 9.41 21.86 -8.14
C LEU A 181 8.43 22.95 -7.69
N MET A 182 7.50 22.65 -6.76
CA MET A 182 6.58 23.66 -6.22
C MET A 182 7.31 24.71 -5.39
N LYS A 183 8.27 24.32 -4.54
CA LYS A 183 9.12 25.26 -3.77
C LYS A 183 9.90 26.19 -4.69
N ASN A 184 10.32 25.70 -5.83
CA ASN A 184 11.03 26.47 -6.87
C ASN A 184 10.08 27.21 -7.83
N ARG A 185 8.75 27.20 -7.60
CA ARG A 185 7.72 27.83 -8.45
C ARG A 185 7.74 27.35 -9.92
N GLN A 186 8.15 26.11 -10.13
CA GLN A 186 8.18 25.45 -11.43
C GLN A 186 6.96 24.55 -11.66
N LEU A 187 6.12 24.40 -10.62
CA LEU A 187 4.91 23.60 -10.60
C LEU A 187 3.88 24.28 -9.68
N GLU A 188 2.62 24.39 -10.14
CA GLU A 188 1.57 25.07 -9.41
C GLU A 188 0.83 24.16 -8.42
N ALA A 189 0.68 22.86 -8.75
CA ALA A 189 -0.07 21.92 -7.92
C ALA A 189 0.50 20.50 -7.99
N THR A 190 0.25 19.72 -6.95
CA THR A 190 0.54 18.28 -6.88
C THR A 190 -0.67 17.52 -6.33
N LEU A 191 -1.01 16.39 -6.97
CA LEU A 191 -1.96 15.43 -6.43
C LEU A 191 -1.18 14.28 -5.78
N GLN A 192 -1.46 14.01 -4.51
CA GLN A 192 -0.85 12.94 -3.74
C GLN A 192 -1.93 12.07 -3.09
N SER A 193 -2.00 10.80 -3.51
CA SER A 193 -2.90 9.83 -2.90
C SER A 193 -2.16 9.12 -1.77
N SER A 194 -2.50 9.47 -0.52
CA SER A 194 -1.83 8.91 0.67
C SER A 194 -2.70 9.05 1.92
N GLY A 195 -2.28 8.41 3.02
CA GLY A 195 -2.84 8.69 4.34
C GLY A 195 -2.64 10.16 4.72
N LEU A 196 -3.52 10.68 5.58
CA LEU A 196 -3.47 12.07 6.04
C LEU A 196 -2.15 12.39 6.75
N GLY A 197 -1.68 13.61 6.58
CA GLY A 197 -0.47 14.07 7.23
C GLY A 197 0.82 13.52 6.62
N ASN A 198 0.85 13.21 5.33
CA ASN A 198 2.06 12.76 4.66
C ASN A 198 3.17 13.81 4.74
N ALA A 199 4.42 13.33 4.79
CA ALA A 199 5.58 14.19 5.03
C ALA A 199 5.81 15.20 3.90
N ALA A 200 5.53 14.84 2.64
CA ALA A 200 5.77 15.72 1.50
C ALA A 200 4.88 16.97 1.53
N ILE A 201 3.57 16.82 1.80
CA ILE A 201 2.67 17.99 1.92
C ILE A 201 2.99 18.80 3.17
N LYS A 202 3.36 18.16 4.29
CA LYS A 202 3.80 18.88 5.50
C LYS A 202 5.04 19.74 5.23
N ASP A 203 6.01 19.19 4.50
CA ASP A 203 7.23 19.90 4.12
C ASP A 203 6.90 21.09 3.19
N LEU A 204 6.03 20.90 2.19
CA LEU A 204 5.56 21.98 1.33
C LEU A 204 4.85 23.08 2.15
N ALA A 205 3.90 22.71 2.99
CA ALA A 205 3.13 23.65 3.81
C ALA A 205 3.97 24.42 4.82
N SER A 206 5.12 23.87 5.25
CA SER A 206 6.04 24.55 6.18
C SER A 206 6.85 25.67 5.51
N SER A 207 7.00 25.62 4.18
CA SER A 207 7.89 26.52 3.42
C SER A 207 7.16 27.39 2.39
N GLN A 208 5.92 27.04 2.03
CA GLN A 208 5.12 27.74 1.04
C GLN A 208 3.69 27.97 1.55
N ASP A 209 3.08 29.07 1.15
CA ASP A 209 1.63 29.26 1.31
C ASP A 209 0.89 28.39 0.31
N ILE A 210 0.12 27.43 0.80
CA ILE A 210 -0.63 26.49 -0.02
C ILE A 210 -2.13 26.52 0.26
N SER A 211 -2.90 26.07 -0.71
CA SER A 211 -4.31 25.69 -0.55
C SER A 211 -4.41 24.17 -0.69
N ILE A 212 -5.20 23.54 0.19
CA ILE A 212 -5.65 22.16 -0.04
C ILE A 212 -6.89 22.26 -0.90
N VAL A 213 -6.86 21.62 -2.06
CA VAL A 213 -7.86 21.77 -3.11
C VAL A 213 -8.99 20.78 -2.88
N ALA A 214 -10.24 21.26 -2.92
CA ALA A 214 -11.41 20.44 -2.71
C ALA A 214 -11.73 19.54 -3.91
N VAL A 215 -12.12 18.30 -3.63
CA VAL A 215 -12.81 17.40 -4.57
C VAL A 215 -14.25 17.31 -4.11
N PRO A 216 -15.22 17.97 -4.79
CA PRO A 216 -16.61 17.97 -4.38
C PRO A 216 -17.25 16.59 -4.40
N ALA A 217 -18.28 16.36 -3.58
CA ALA A 217 -18.94 15.06 -3.46
C ALA A 217 -19.56 14.56 -4.76
N ASP A 218 -20.10 15.46 -5.59
CA ASP A 218 -20.67 15.11 -6.89
C ASP A 218 -19.61 14.59 -7.90
N VAL A 219 -18.35 15.04 -7.75
CA VAL A 219 -17.22 14.50 -8.50
C VAL A 219 -16.95 13.05 -8.07
N VAL A 220 -16.95 12.80 -6.76
CA VAL A 220 -16.74 11.43 -6.22
C VAL A 220 -17.88 10.50 -6.61
N GLU A 221 -19.14 10.97 -6.58
CA GLU A 221 -20.31 10.22 -7.03
C GLU A 221 -20.22 9.83 -8.52
N LYS A 222 -19.75 10.73 -9.38
CA LYS A 222 -19.54 10.44 -10.81
C LYS A 222 -18.47 9.39 -11.06
N ILE A 223 -17.42 9.38 -10.26
CA ILE A 223 -16.36 8.36 -10.37
C ILE A 223 -16.91 6.99 -9.91
N GLY A 224 -17.66 6.96 -8.82
CA GLY A 224 -18.25 5.75 -8.25
C GLY A 224 -17.23 4.86 -7.52
N ALA A 225 -17.66 3.64 -7.16
CA ALA A 225 -16.83 2.69 -6.42
C ALA A 225 -15.56 2.28 -7.21
N PRO A 226 -14.41 2.11 -6.53
CA PRO A 226 -14.24 2.03 -5.08
C PRO A 226 -13.95 3.37 -4.37
N TYR A 227 -14.17 4.51 -5.03
CA TYR A 227 -13.98 5.82 -4.42
C TYR A 227 -15.16 6.16 -3.51
N ILE A 228 -14.84 6.70 -2.34
CA ILE A 228 -15.82 7.18 -1.35
C ILE A 228 -15.55 8.65 -1.01
N ALA A 229 -16.59 9.38 -0.60
CA ALA A 229 -16.42 10.72 -0.10
C ALA A 229 -15.62 10.71 1.20
N GLY A 230 -14.67 11.62 1.30
CA GLY A 230 -13.79 11.79 2.45
C GLY A 230 -13.62 13.25 2.82
N VAL A 231 -12.94 13.50 3.92
CA VAL A 231 -12.63 14.85 4.42
C VAL A 231 -11.17 14.88 4.86
N ILE A 232 -10.44 15.92 4.49
CA ILE A 232 -9.16 16.28 5.09
C ILE A 232 -9.47 17.26 6.23
N PRO A 233 -9.34 16.83 7.50
CA PRO A 233 -9.73 17.67 8.65
C PRO A 233 -8.91 18.95 8.75
N ALA A 234 -9.51 20.00 9.25
CA ALA A 234 -8.83 21.26 9.57
C ALA A 234 -7.59 20.98 10.44
N GLY A 235 -6.50 21.71 10.16
CA GLY A 235 -5.24 21.56 10.91
C GLY A 235 -4.41 20.34 10.54
N THR A 236 -4.80 19.56 9.51
CA THR A 236 -3.95 18.47 8.99
C THR A 236 -2.63 19.01 8.44
N TYR A 237 -2.67 20.16 7.78
CA TYR A 237 -1.52 20.88 7.25
C TYR A 237 -1.45 22.32 7.75
N GLN A 238 -0.24 22.87 7.81
CA GLN A 238 -0.04 24.27 8.18
C GLN A 238 -0.79 25.19 7.21
N GLY A 239 -1.54 26.17 7.75
CA GLY A 239 -2.33 27.11 6.95
C GLY A 239 -3.69 26.59 6.49
N GLN A 240 -4.04 25.34 6.76
CA GLN A 240 -5.37 24.78 6.49
C GLN A 240 -6.25 24.90 7.73
N TYR A 241 -7.21 25.84 7.72
CA TYR A 241 -8.04 26.17 8.87
C TYR A 241 -9.47 25.60 8.81
N ALA A 242 -9.84 24.98 7.71
CA ALA A 242 -11.16 24.38 7.49
C ALA A 242 -11.05 22.94 7.00
N ASP A 243 -12.10 22.18 7.22
CA ASP A 243 -12.26 20.87 6.61
C ASP A 243 -12.33 21.01 5.08
N VAL A 244 -11.67 20.10 4.35
CA VAL A 244 -11.67 20.10 2.89
C VAL A 244 -12.26 18.78 2.40
N PRO A 245 -13.38 18.80 1.64
CA PRO A 245 -13.96 17.60 1.04
C PRO A 245 -13.00 17.01 -0.01
N THR A 246 -12.92 15.69 -0.03
CA THR A 246 -12.06 14.96 -0.96
C THR A 246 -12.62 13.58 -1.25
N ALA A 247 -11.96 12.84 -2.14
CA ALA A 247 -12.17 11.42 -2.35
C ALA A 247 -11.21 10.58 -1.49
N ALA A 248 -11.64 9.39 -1.13
CA ALA A 248 -10.79 8.40 -0.48
C ALA A 248 -10.94 7.03 -1.15
N VAL A 249 -9.92 6.20 -1.03
CA VAL A 249 -9.90 4.81 -1.47
C VAL A 249 -9.15 3.95 -0.44
N ILE A 250 -9.65 2.75 -0.17
CA ILE A 250 -9.03 1.86 0.82
C ILE A 250 -7.72 1.29 0.28
N ASN A 251 -6.70 1.25 1.13
CA ASN A 251 -5.45 0.53 0.86
C ASN A 251 -5.57 -0.94 1.26
N PHE A 252 -4.84 -1.76 0.55
CA PHE A 252 -4.67 -3.17 0.85
C PHE A 252 -3.19 -3.53 1.03
N LEU A 253 -2.93 -4.45 1.94
CA LEU A 253 -1.75 -5.28 1.90
C LEU A 253 -2.06 -6.49 1.02
N VAL A 254 -1.23 -6.68 0.01
CA VAL A 254 -1.39 -7.70 -1.02
C VAL A 254 -0.15 -8.60 -1.05
N THR A 255 -0.36 -9.87 -1.24
CA THR A 255 0.68 -10.90 -1.45
C THR A 255 0.37 -11.70 -2.72
N HIS A 256 0.97 -12.87 -2.89
CA HIS A 256 0.68 -13.76 -4.00
C HIS A 256 0.58 -15.22 -3.54
N GLU A 257 -0.03 -16.07 -4.36
CA GLU A 257 -0.30 -17.49 -4.05
C GLU A 257 0.96 -18.34 -3.80
N GLY A 258 2.15 -17.85 -4.13
CA GLY A 258 3.41 -18.54 -3.89
C GLY A 258 3.96 -18.36 -2.46
N VAL A 259 3.41 -17.46 -1.67
CA VAL A 259 3.73 -17.33 -0.24
C VAL A 259 3.06 -18.49 0.51
N SER A 260 3.73 -19.08 1.50
CA SER A 260 3.17 -20.19 2.26
C SER A 260 1.96 -19.74 3.11
N ASP A 261 1.00 -20.65 3.33
CA ASP A 261 -0.17 -20.37 4.18
C ASP A 261 0.24 -19.97 5.60
N GLU A 262 1.32 -20.58 6.12
CA GLU A 262 1.83 -20.25 7.44
C GLU A 262 2.43 -18.85 7.49
N THR A 263 3.23 -18.47 6.50
CA THR A 263 3.81 -17.13 6.43
C THR A 263 2.74 -16.06 6.29
N ALA A 264 1.77 -16.27 5.40
CA ALA A 264 0.66 -15.34 5.22
C ALA A 264 -0.22 -15.23 6.49
N TYR A 265 -0.44 -16.35 7.20
CA TYR A 265 -1.10 -16.34 8.50
C TYR A 265 -0.32 -15.51 9.52
N GLN A 266 0.99 -15.76 9.66
CA GLN A 266 1.84 -15.01 10.59
C GLN A 266 1.91 -13.52 10.23
N MET A 267 2.09 -13.18 8.96
CA MET A 267 2.08 -11.79 8.51
C MET A 267 0.75 -11.11 8.88
N THR A 268 -0.38 -11.77 8.64
CA THR A 268 -1.71 -11.21 8.96
C THR A 268 -1.87 -11.02 10.47
N LYS A 269 -1.60 -12.05 11.26
CA LYS A 269 -1.71 -12.01 12.73
C LYS A 269 -0.85 -10.91 13.33
N LEU A 270 0.40 -10.81 12.91
CA LEU A 270 1.37 -9.86 13.46
C LEU A 270 1.04 -8.40 13.16
N ILE A 271 0.30 -8.08 12.10
CA ILE A 271 -0.25 -6.74 11.87
C ILE A 271 -1.12 -6.33 13.07
N PHE A 272 -2.08 -7.18 13.45
CA PHE A 272 -3.06 -6.85 14.49
C PHE A 272 -2.50 -6.99 15.91
N ASP A 273 -1.55 -7.87 16.12
CA ASP A 273 -0.84 -7.99 17.41
C ASP A 273 0.10 -6.80 17.67
N ASN A 274 0.45 -5.99 16.65
CA ASN A 274 1.43 -4.91 16.75
C ASN A 274 0.90 -3.56 16.26
N LEU A 275 -0.43 -3.31 16.33
CA LEU A 275 -1.03 -2.07 15.86
C LEU A 275 -0.39 -0.80 16.48
N ASP A 276 0.04 -0.87 17.73
CA ASP A 276 0.65 0.29 18.40
C ASP A 276 2.02 0.65 17.81
N LYS A 277 2.82 -0.35 17.38
CA LYS A 277 4.06 -0.11 16.65
C LYS A 277 3.79 0.54 15.29
N LEU A 278 2.74 0.08 14.58
CA LEU A 278 2.33 0.65 13.31
C LEU A 278 1.84 2.09 13.46
N LYS A 279 1.05 2.38 14.50
CA LYS A 279 0.60 3.75 14.83
C LYS A 279 1.76 4.67 15.20
N ALA A 280 2.78 4.14 15.89
CA ALA A 280 3.99 4.89 16.20
C ALA A 280 4.81 5.20 14.93
N ALA A 281 4.81 4.32 13.94
CA ALA A 281 5.47 4.55 12.65
C ALA A 281 4.76 5.62 11.82
N HIS A 282 3.42 5.60 11.79
CA HIS A 282 2.63 6.63 11.11
C HIS A 282 1.18 6.68 11.62
N SER A 283 0.66 7.89 11.84
CA SER A 283 -0.71 8.13 12.35
C SER A 283 -1.82 7.52 11.49
N ALA A 284 -1.62 7.36 10.19
CA ALA A 284 -2.59 6.70 9.30
C ALA A 284 -2.92 5.26 9.74
N ALA A 285 -2.02 4.59 10.45
CA ALA A 285 -2.27 3.25 11.00
C ALA A 285 -3.41 3.19 12.03
N ALA A 286 -3.85 4.33 12.57
CA ALA A 286 -5.05 4.40 13.40
C ALA A 286 -6.32 3.97 12.63
N GLY A 287 -6.30 4.02 11.30
CA GLY A 287 -7.38 3.54 10.44
C GLY A 287 -7.39 2.02 10.21
N ILE A 288 -6.40 1.27 10.70
CA ILE A 288 -6.35 -0.19 10.59
C ILE A 288 -7.25 -0.78 11.67
N VAL A 289 -8.34 -1.41 11.23
CA VAL A 289 -9.37 -2.00 12.10
C VAL A 289 -9.55 -3.46 11.72
N LEU A 290 -9.37 -4.36 12.69
CA LEU A 290 -9.41 -5.81 12.47
C LEU A 290 -10.73 -6.27 11.82
N GLU A 291 -11.86 -5.75 12.30
CA GLU A 291 -13.20 -6.09 11.84
C GLU A 291 -13.47 -5.72 10.38
N ASN A 292 -12.69 -4.78 9.83
CA ASN A 292 -12.81 -4.33 8.45
C ASN A 292 -11.79 -4.98 7.51
N ALA A 293 -10.73 -5.54 8.07
CA ALA A 293 -9.59 -6.02 7.30
C ALA A 293 -9.89 -7.12 6.26
N PRO A 294 -10.82 -8.08 6.50
CA PRO A 294 -11.18 -9.08 5.49
C PRO A 294 -12.24 -8.60 4.49
N LYS A 295 -12.80 -7.38 4.67
CA LYS A 295 -13.96 -6.92 3.90
C LYS A 295 -13.56 -6.19 2.61
N ASP A 296 -14.49 -6.19 1.65
CA ASP A 296 -14.46 -5.40 0.42
C ASP A 296 -13.17 -5.55 -0.40
N SER A 297 -12.47 -6.69 -0.24
CA SER A 297 -11.30 -6.97 -1.06
C SER A 297 -11.74 -7.27 -2.51
N PRO A 298 -11.14 -6.59 -3.51
CA PRO A 298 -11.45 -6.86 -4.91
C PRO A 298 -10.84 -8.17 -5.42
N ILE A 299 -10.03 -8.84 -4.62
CA ILE A 299 -9.37 -10.12 -4.93
C ILE A 299 -9.53 -11.12 -3.79
N PRO A 300 -9.37 -12.43 -4.04
CA PRO A 300 -9.44 -13.43 -2.98
C PRO A 300 -8.41 -13.18 -1.86
N LEU A 301 -8.81 -13.46 -0.62
CA LEU A 301 -7.86 -13.51 0.50
C LEU A 301 -6.85 -14.64 0.28
N HIS A 302 -5.63 -14.46 0.84
CA HIS A 302 -4.70 -15.57 0.95
C HIS A 302 -5.23 -16.62 1.93
N PRO A 303 -5.11 -17.95 1.67
CA PRO A 303 -5.64 -18.97 2.58
C PRO A 303 -5.13 -18.81 4.03
N GLY A 304 -3.87 -18.42 4.23
CA GLY A 304 -3.34 -18.12 5.56
C GLY A 304 -4.02 -16.93 6.25
N ALA A 305 -4.31 -15.86 5.50
CA ALA A 305 -5.06 -14.72 6.02
C ALA A 305 -6.52 -15.10 6.33
N GLU A 306 -7.15 -15.85 5.43
CA GLU A 306 -8.51 -16.35 5.61
C GLU A 306 -8.62 -17.22 6.88
N ARG A 307 -7.64 -18.11 7.13
CA ARG A 307 -7.55 -18.90 8.36
C ARG A 307 -7.54 -18.02 9.61
N PHE A 308 -6.70 -16.97 9.63
CA PHE A 308 -6.63 -16.03 10.74
C PHE A 308 -7.99 -15.35 11.00
N TYR A 309 -8.65 -14.85 9.94
CA TYR A 309 -9.95 -14.18 10.11
C TYR A 309 -11.07 -15.12 10.55
N LYS A 310 -11.07 -16.39 10.09
CA LYS A 310 -11.99 -17.42 10.59
C LYS A 310 -11.79 -17.71 12.07
N GLU A 311 -10.53 -17.80 12.53
CA GLU A 311 -10.21 -17.96 13.96
C GLU A 311 -10.69 -16.78 14.81
N LYS A 312 -10.78 -15.58 14.21
CA LYS A 312 -11.33 -14.37 14.86
C LYS A 312 -12.86 -14.24 14.73
N GLY A 313 -13.53 -15.15 14.04
CA GLY A 313 -14.98 -15.11 13.81
C GLY A 313 -15.43 -13.98 12.88
N LEU A 314 -14.57 -13.56 11.95
CA LEU A 314 -14.84 -12.46 11.02
C LEU A 314 -15.23 -12.95 9.61
N LEU A 315 -15.13 -14.25 9.36
CA LEU A 315 -15.51 -14.95 8.13
C LEU A 315 -16.30 -16.22 8.47
#